data_28b5808482c8b95691ac50aecd98d564
#
_entry.id   28b5808482c8b95691ac50aecd98d564
#
_cell.length_a   1.000
_cell.length_b   1.000
_cell.length_c   1.000
_cell.angle_alpha   90.00
_cell.angle_beta   90.00
_cell.angle_gamma   90.00
#
_symmetry.space_group_name_H-M   'P 1'
#
loop_
_entity.id
_entity.type
_entity.pdbx_description
1 polymer ?
#
loop_
_entity_poly.entity_id
_entity_poly.type
_entity_poly.pdbx_seq_one_letter_code
_entity_poly.pdbx_strand_id
1 'polypeptide(L)'
;MFLLAGILLIAAAHSSARGAETEFKVITTDQLKAMIEQKKEILLIDARTKEEYQEAHIDNALSIPENKFEESTSLLPADKNRLMVFYCNGVKCGKSKKAAKKADAMGYKNILVYGEGFPVWEEKGHKIVPGPDYAKKIETAKVSPSDLKKLIDSGAKDFVIVDVRDETEYKEGHIPSAINIPAESFALKSEVLPKEKKIIVYCNTGGRSYMAYRKLMKLAYPSIAQTLYAEWKEAKMPVEM
;
A
#
# COMPACT_ATOMS: atom_id res chain seq x y z
N MET A 1 67.00 -0.51 45.48
CA MET A 1 65.72 0.11 45.78
C MET A 1 65.17 0.61 44.46
N PHE A 2 64.39 -0.26 43.76
CA PHE A 2 63.87 0.03 42.41
C PHE A 2 62.35 0.24 42.54
N LEU A 3 61.89 1.45 42.23
CA LEU A 3 60.46 1.81 42.14
C LEU A 3 59.96 1.42 40.75
N LEU A 4 59.01 0.48 40.71
CA LEU A 4 58.20 0.17 39.51
C LEU A 4 56.99 1.11 39.48
N ALA A 5 56.94 1.97 38.50
CA ALA A 5 55.77 2.79 38.18
C ALA A 5 54.82 1.97 37.32
N GLY A 6 53.64 1.61 37.88
CA GLY A 6 52.59 0.96 37.13
C GLY A 6 51.77 1.97 36.33
N ILE A 7 51.75 1.80 34.98
CA ILE A 7 50.92 2.55 34.09
C ILE A 7 49.53 1.89 34.02
N LEU A 8 48.53 2.58 34.55
CA LEU A 8 47.11 2.15 34.49
C LEU A 8 46.55 2.56 33.13
N LEU A 9 46.36 1.59 32.22
CA LEU A 9 45.64 1.81 30.97
C LEU A 9 44.15 1.85 31.24
N ILE A 10 43.52 3.03 31.14
CA ILE A 10 42.09 3.18 31.17
C ILE A 10 41.60 2.90 29.75
N ALA A 11 41.00 1.72 29.52
CA ALA A 11 40.31 1.39 28.29
C ALA A 11 38.97 2.13 28.29
N ALA A 12 38.86 3.17 27.47
CA ALA A 12 37.58 3.84 27.18
C ALA A 12 36.70 2.91 26.35
N ALA A 13 35.71 2.31 26.98
CA ALA A 13 34.65 1.57 26.29
C ALA A 13 33.80 2.55 25.46
N HIS A 14 34.03 2.59 24.16
CA HIS A 14 33.11 3.27 23.25
C HIS A 14 31.85 2.41 23.13
N SER A 15 30.84 2.73 23.95
CA SER A 15 29.49 2.21 23.78
C SER A 15 28.90 2.82 22.51
N SER A 16 28.95 2.07 21.39
CA SER A 16 28.16 2.37 20.20
C SER A 16 26.69 2.20 20.56
N ALA A 17 26.03 3.30 20.91
CA ALA A 17 24.58 3.35 20.97
C ALA A 17 24.05 3.10 19.54
N ARG A 18 23.76 1.83 19.21
CA ARG A 18 22.86 1.51 18.10
C ARG A 18 21.57 2.21 18.45
N GLY A 19 21.26 3.28 17.70
CA GLY A 19 19.98 3.96 17.82
C GLY A 19 18.87 2.93 17.72
N ALA A 20 18.07 2.77 18.76
CA ALA A 20 16.87 1.95 18.72
C ALA A 20 16.01 2.46 17.56
N GLU A 21 15.69 1.58 16.63
CA GLU A 21 14.85 1.96 15.49
C GLU A 21 13.47 2.32 16.06
N THR A 22 13.06 3.58 15.92
CA THR A 22 11.79 4.07 16.47
C THR A 22 10.66 3.31 15.79
N GLU A 23 10.03 2.41 16.54
CA GLU A 23 8.88 1.65 16.06
C GLU A 23 7.60 2.42 16.39
N PHE A 24 6.95 3.00 15.37
CA PHE A 24 5.70 3.72 15.55
C PHE A 24 4.54 2.77 15.74
N LYS A 25 3.59 3.16 16.60
CA LYS A 25 2.33 2.44 16.71
C LYS A 25 1.58 2.51 15.38
N VAL A 26 1.31 1.34 14.82
CA VAL A 26 0.52 1.19 13.60
C VAL A 26 -0.95 1.04 13.95
N ILE A 27 -1.81 1.77 13.23
CA ILE A 27 -3.26 1.70 13.39
C ILE A 27 -3.94 1.19 12.11
N THR A 28 -5.09 0.56 12.27
CA THR A 28 -5.94 0.04 11.19
C THR A 28 -6.90 1.11 10.66
N THR A 29 -7.60 0.81 9.56
CA THR A 29 -8.65 1.66 8.99
C THR A 29 -9.76 1.92 10.01
N ASP A 30 -10.21 0.89 10.72
CA ASP A 30 -11.30 1.02 11.70
C ASP A 30 -10.88 1.88 12.90
N GLN A 31 -9.62 1.80 13.32
CA GLN A 31 -9.07 2.66 14.38
C GLN A 31 -8.99 4.11 13.92
N LEU A 32 -8.49 4.38 12.70
CA LEU A 32 -8.44 5.74 12.15
C LEU A 32 -9.86 6.32 12.00
N LYS A 33 -10.80 5.54 11.45
CA LYS A 33 -12.21 5.92 11.33
C LYS A 33 -12.79 6.32 12.68
N ALA A 34 -12.62 5.47 13.71
CA ALA A 34 -13.11 5.75 15.06
C ALA A 34 -12.51 7.05 15.63
N MET A 35 -11.23 7.34 15.37
CA MET A 35 -10.59 8.60 15.82
C MET A 35 -11.22 9.82 15.16
N ILE A 36 -11.52 9.74 13.86
CA ILE A 36 -12.16 10.83 13.10
C ILE A 36 -13.61 11.04 13.58
N GLU A 37 -14.38 9.98 13.76
CA GLU A 37 -15.77 10.04 14.24
C GLU A 37 -15.88 10.58 15.66
N GLN A 38 -14.93 10.26 16.54
CA GLN A 38 -14.82 10.82 17.88
C GLN A 38 -14.33 12.28 17.90
N LYS A 39 -14.13 12.90 16.72
CA LYS A 39 -13.61 14.26 16.56
C LYS A 39 -12.32 14.49 17.33
N LYS A 40 -11.45 13.49 17.42
CA LYS A 40 -10.12 13.65 18.01
C LYS A 40 -9.34 14.66 17.21
N GLU A 41 -8.64 15.55 17.89
CA GLU A 41 -7.77 16.53 17.25
C GLU A 41 -6.52 15.87 16.67
N ILE A 42 -6.66 15.22 15.55
CA ILE A 42 -5.55 14.62 14.80
C ILE A 42 -5.11 15.53 13.65
N LEU A 43 -3.81 15.51 13.35
CA LEU A 43 -3.28 15.99 12.09
C LEU A 43 -3.02 14.77 11.20
N LEU A 44 -3.86 14.59 10.19
CA LEU A 44 -3.70 13.51 9.23
C LEU A 44 -2.78 13.95 8.10
N ILE A 45 -1.73 13.18 7.81
CA ILE A 45 -0.67 13.52 6.85
C ILE A 45 -0.60 12.46 5.76
N ASP A 46 -0.78 12.90 4.52
CA ASP A 46 -0.55 12.09 3.33
C ASP A 46 0.93 12.19 2.91
N ALA A 47 1.66 11.09 3.08
CA ALA A 47 3.07 10.99 2.72
C ALA A 47 3.29 10.47 1.27
N ARG A 48 2.22 10.31 0.48
CA ARG A 48 2.28 9.96 -0.93
C ARG A 48 2.83 11.13 -1.77
N THR A 49 2.92 10.94 -3.09
CA THR A 49 3.33 12.04 -3.96
C THR A 49 2.23 13.11 -4.06
N LYS A 50 2.59 14.30 -4.52
CA LYS A 50 1.63 15.40 -4.71
C LYS A 50 0.55 15.01 -5.73
N GLU A 51 0.93 14.30 -6.78
CA GLU A 51 0.05 13.82 -7.84
C GLU A 51 -0.96 12.81 -7.29
N GLU A 52 -0.50 11.85 -6.46
CA GLU A 52 -1.37 10.87 -5.78
C GLU A 52 -2.37 11.56 -4.84
N TYR A 53 -1.92 12.59 -4.11
CA TYR A 53 -2.79 13.40 -3.25
C TYR A 53 -3.82 14.17 -4.06
N GLN A 54 -3.40 14.78 -5.18
CA GLN A 54 -4.29 15.54 -6.07
C GLN A 54 -5.29 14.64 -6.79
N GLU A 55 -4.94 13.40 -7.10
CA GLU A 55 -5.89 12.42 -7.66
C GLU A 55 -7.03 12.15 -6.68
N ALA A 56 -6.70 11.80 -5.44
CA ALA A 56 -7.65 11.68 -4.34
C ALA A 56 -6.89 11.52 -2.99
N HIS A 57 -7.46 12.01 -1.90
CA HIS A 57 -6.89 11.88 -0.56
C HIS A 57 -7.97 11.71 0.50
N ILE A 58 -7.59 11.29 1.69
CA ILE A 58 -8.51 11.21 2.85
C ILE A 58 -8.92 12.63 3.24
N ASP A 59 -10.19 12.83 3.50
CA ASP A 59 -10.73 14.13 3.89
C ASP A 59 -9.95 14.76 5.06
N ASN A 60 -9.68 16.05 4.96
CA ASN A 60 -8.87 16.83 5.91
C ASN A 60 -7.40 16.38 6.07
N ALA A 61 -6.86 15.56 5.18
CA ALA A 61 -5.45 15.24 5.19
C ALA A 61 -4.60 16.40 4.64
N LEU A 62 -3.42 16.58 5.22
CA LEU A 62 -2.40 17.52 4.75
C LEU A 62 -1.40 16.78 3.85
N SER A 63 -1.09 17.33 2.68
CA SER A 63 -0.09 16.77 1.78
C SER A 63 1.33 17.11 2.24
N ILE A 64 2.07 16.11 2.69
CA ILE A 64 3.51 16.21 3.00
C ILE A 64 4.21 15.00 2.38
N PRO A 65 4.54 15.06 1.07
CA PRO A 65 5.23 13.97 0.39
C PRO A 65 6.55 13.61 1.08
N GLU A 66 6.78 12.31 1.27
CA GLU A 66 7.98 11.83 1.98
C GLU A 66 9.28 12.32 1.36
N ASN A 67 9.34 12.33 0.01
CA ASN A 67 10.52 12.77 -0.75
C ASN A 67 10.71 14.31 -0.77
N LYS A 68 9.73 15.07 -0.32
CA LYS A 68 9.75 16.55 -0.18
C LYS A 68 9.43 16.98 1.24
N PHE A 69 9.67 16.12 2.21
CA PHE A 69 9.31 16.36 3.59
C PHE A 69 9.97 17.63 4.14
N GLU A 70 11.26 17.81 3.87
CA GLU A 70 12.06 18.93 4.36
C GLU A 70 11.56 20.28 3.82
N GLU A 71 11.07 20.30 2.57
CA GLU A 71 10.49 21.49 1.93
C GLU A 71 9.11 21.86 2.52
N SER A 72 8.45 20.87 3.14
CA SER A 72 7.07 21.00 3.66
C SER A 72 7.02 21.22 5.18
N THR A 73 8.16 21.38 5.85
CA THR A 73 8.22 21.48 7.33
C THR A 73 7.50 22.70 7.90
N SER A 74 7.36 23.76 7.12
CA SER A 74 6.59 24.96 7.50
C SER A 74 5.09 24.70 7.66
N LEU A 75 4.57 23.60 7.11
CA LEU A 75 3.18 23.17 7.25
C LEU A 75 2.93 22.38 8.54
N LEU A 76 3.98 21.98 9.23
CA LEU A 76 3.88 21.22 10.48
C LEU A 76 3.52 22.16 11.65
N PRO A 77 2.74 21.68 12.63
CA PRO A 77 2.33 22.49 13.77
C PRO A 77 3.53 22.87 14.65
N ALA A 78 3.48 24.05 15.28
CA ALA A 78 4.49 24.44 16.26
C ALA A 78 4.44 23.53 17.52
N ASP A 79 3.24 23.07 17.90
CA ASP A 79 3.06 22.14 19.03
C ASP A 79 3.62 20.75 18.69
N LYS A 80 4.71 20.39 19.35
CA LYS A 80 5.38 19.10 19.19
C LYS A 80 4.62 17.93 19.83
N ASN A 81 3.61 18.19 20.63
CA ASN A 81 2.74 17.18 21.22
C ASN A 81 1.46 16.93 20.42
N ARG A 82 1.24 17.65 19.31
CA ARG A 82 0.10 17.42 18.42
C ARG A 82 0.08 15.97 17.95
N LEU A 83 -1.08 15.31 18.07
CA LEU A 83 -1.25 13.94 17.57
C LEU A 83 -1.24 13.94 16.04
N MET A 84 -0.28 13.23 15.45
CA MET A 84 -0.07 13.13 14.02
C MET A 84 -0.28 11.71 13.53
N VAL A 85 -1.00 11.54 12.42
CA VAL A 85 -1.22 10.23 11.79
C VAL A 85 -0.71 10.29 10.36
N PHE A 86 0.31 9.52 10.05
CA PHE A 86 0.90 9.44 8.71
C PHE A 86 0.33 8.25 7.95
N TYR A 87 -0.04 8.45 6.68
CA TYR A 87 -0.43 7.35 5.80
C TYR A 87 0.25 7.43 4.42
N CYS A 88 0.24 6.32 3.71
CA CYS A 88 0.64 6.21 2.31
C CYS A 88 -0.20 5.15 1.57
N ASN A 89 0.37 4.40 0.63
CA ASN A 89 -0.32 3.37 -0.15
C ASN A 89 -0.33 1.97 0.50
N GLY A 90 -0.19 1.85 1.83
CA GLY A 90 -0.28 0.60 2.54
C GLY A 90 1.06 -0.01 2.97
N VAL A 91 1.02 -1.25 3.47
CA VAL A 91 2.10 -1.89 4.22
C VAL A 91 3.42 -1.97 3.45
N LYS A 92 3.36 -2.24 2.15
CA LYS A 92 4.56 -2.34 1.29
C LYS A 92 5.12 -0.99 0.82
N CYS A 93 4.47 0.12 1.14
CA CYS A 93 4.85 1.43 0.62
C CYS A 93 6.06 2.04 1.36
N GLY A 94 6.09 1.99 2.68
CA GLY A 94 7.17 2.52 3.51
C GLY A 94 7.24 4.06 3.63
N LYS A 95 6.62 4.85 2.74
CA LYS A 95 6.69 6.32 2.74
C LYS A 95 6.17 6.94 4.06
N SER A 96 5.05 6.44 4.59
CA SER A 96 4.48 6.95 5.85
C SER A 96 5.41 6.74 7.05
N LYS A 97 6.06 5.57 7.15
CA LYS A 97 7.05 5.30 8.20
C LYS A 97 8.28 6.20 8.08
N LYS A 98 8.76 6.44 6.85
CA LYS A 98 9.91 7.34 6.61
C LYS A 98 9.57 8.79 6.97
N ALA A 99 8.40 9.29 6.55
CA ALA A 99 7.94 10.62 6.92
C ALA A 99 7.74 10.77 8.44
N ALA A 100 7.19 9.75 9.11
CA ALA A 100 7.05 9.70 10.55
C ALA A 100 8.42 9.78 11.27
N LYS A 101 9.45 9.05 10.79
CA LYS A 101 10.83 9.13 11.32
C LYS A 101 11.41 10.55 11.19
N LYS A 102 11.16 11.22 10.07
CA LYS A 102 11.61 12.62 9.87
C LYS A 102 10.92 13.57 10.87
N ALA A 103 9.62 13.40 11.11
CA ALA A 103 8.89 14.18 12.11
C ALA A 103 9.38 13.90 13.54
N ASP A 104 9.62 12.65 13.91
CA ASP A 104 10.20 12.28 15.21
C ASP A 104 11.57 12.93 15.44
N ALA A 105 12.44 12.91 14.43
CA ALA A 105 13.74 13.59 14.47
C ALA A 105 13.61 15.10 14.67
N MET A 106 12.49 15.73 14.26
CA MET A 106 12.17 17.13 14.52
C MET A 106 11.55 17.36 15.92
N GLY A 107 11.40 16.32 16.72
CA GLY A 107 10.94 16.38 18.11
C GLY A 107 9.43 16.23 18.31
N TYR A 108 8.66 15.83 17.28
CA TYR A 108 7.25 15.47 17.46
C TYR A 108 7.14 14.16 18.23
N LYS A 109 6.25 14.11 19.26
CA LYS A 109 6.21 13.00 20.22
C LYS A 109 5.02 12.06 20.04
N ASN A 110 3.91 12.55 19.51
CA ASN A 110 2.68 11.79 19.36
C ASN A 110 2.44 11.41 17.89
N ILE A 111 3.11 10.34 17.46
CA ILE A 111 3.08 9.89 16.05
C ILE A 111 2.46 8.49 15.95
N LEU A 112 1.50 8.35 15.04
CA LEU A 112 0.91 7.09 14.62
C LEU A 112 1.12 6.89 13.11
N VAL A 113 1.12 5.65 12.67
CA VAL A 113 1.15 5.29 11.26
C VAL A 113 -0.12 4.52 10.91
N TYR A 114 -0.91 5.03 9.98
CA TYR A 114 -2.02 4.29 9.40
C TYR A 114 -1.46 3.30 8.35
N GLY A 115 -1.38 2.03 8.72
CA GLY A 115 -0.61 1.02 7.99
C GLY A 115 -1.30 0.50 6.73
N GLU A 116 -2.64 0.36 6.73
CA GLU A 116 -3.38 -0.19 5.60
C GLU A 116 -3.46 0.79 4.42
N GLY A 117 -3.35 2.10 4.69
CA GLY A 117 -3.15 3.14 3.69
C GLY A 117 -4.39 3.52 2.87
N PHE A 118 -4.19 4.50 1.97
CA PHE A 118 -5.26 5.07 1.16
C PHE A 118 -6.09 4.05 0.35
N PRO A 119 -5.50 3.03 -0.31
CA PRO A 119 -6.28 2.09 -1.12
C PRO A 119 -7.32 1.29 -0.31
N VAL A 120 -7.01 0.95 0.95
CA VAL A 120 -7.96 0.25 1.84
C VAL A 120 -9.04 1.21 2.35
N TRP A 121 -8.67 2.46 2.67
CA TRP A 121 -9.61 3.51 3.06
C TRP A 121 -10.67 3.75 1.96
N GLU A 122 -10.20 3.91 0.72
CA GLU A 122 -11.03 4.09 -0.47
C GLU A 122 -11.91 2.86 -0.73
N GLU A 123 -11.35 1.65 -0.61
CA GLU A 123 -12.05 0.38 -0.84
C GLU A 123 -13.22 0.18 0.12
N LYS A 124 -13.05 0.57 1.39
CA LYS A 124 -14.10 0.52 2.41
C LYS A 124 -15.14 1.65 2.25
N GLY A 125 -15.07 2.45 1.19
CA GLY A 125 -16.04 3.52 0.90
C GLY A 125 -16.02 4.68 1.89
N HIS A 126 -14.91 4.90 2.58
CA HIS A 126 -14.79 6.02 3.49
C HIS A 126 -14.57 7.35 2.77
N LYS A 127 -14.88 8.46 3.44
CA LYS A 127 -14.85 9.79 2.87
C LYS A 127 -13.46 10.16 2.34
N ILE A 128 -13.42 10.54 1.05
CA ILE A 128 -12.26 11.05 0.35
C ILE A 128 -12.59 12.38 -0.30
N VAL A 129 -11.56 13.14 -0.64
CA VAL A 129 -11.64 14.31 -1.52
C VAL A 129 -11.10 13.89 -2.87
N PRO A 130 -11.96 13.69 -3.90
CA PRO A 130 -11.52 13.34 -5.24
C PRO A 130 -11.04 14.58 -5.99
N GLY A 131 -9.99 14.44 -6.77
CA GLY A 131 -9.57 15.45 -7.73
C GLY A 131 -10.33 15.36 -9.06
N PRO A 132 -10.09 16.31 -9.98
CA PRO A 132 -10.84 16.41 -11.25
C PRO A 132 -10.70 15.19 -12.16
N ASP A 133 -9.59 14.47 -12.07
CA ASP A 133 -9.30 13.29 -12.90
C ASP A 133 -9.62 11.95 -12.18
N TYR A 134 -10.13 11.99 -10.96
CA TYR A 134 -10.37 10.79 -10.16
C TYR A 134 -11.30 9.77 -10.83
N ALA A 135 -12.38 10.24 -11.47
CA ALA A 135 -13.35 9.40 -12.15
C ALA A 135 -12.95 9.04 -13.60
N LYS A 136 -11.83 9.58 -14.10
CA LYS A 136 -11.36 9.32 -15.46
C LYS A 136 -11.03 7.85 -15.66
N LYS A 137 -11.63 7.25 -16.70
CA LYS A 137 -11.29 5.87 -17.06
C LYS A 137 -9.87 5.82 -17.62
N ILE A 138 -9.11 4.84 -17.12
CA ILE A 138 -7.78 4.49 -17.63
C ILE A 138 -7.89 3.33 -18.61
N GLU A 139 -7.04 3.29 -19.60
CA GLU A 139 -6.88 2.10 -20.43
C GLU A 139 -6.15 1.00 -19.65
N THR A 140 -6.72 -0.21 -19.68
CA THR A 140 -6.10 -1.38 -19.06
C THR A 140 -5.37 -2.20 -20.13
N ALA A 141 -4.15 -2.64 -19.82
CA ALA A 141 -3.48 -3.65 -20.62
C ALA A 141 -4.31 -4.94 -20.60
N LYS A 142 -4.64 -5.47 -21.77
CA LYS A 142 -5.48 -6.67 -21.90
C LYS A 142 -4.65 -7.88 -22.32
N VAL A 143 -5.08 -9.05 -21.86
CA VAL A 143 -4.58 -10.36 -22.32
C VAL A 143 -5.76 -11.14 -22.85
N SER A 144 -5.68 -11.59 -24.11
CA SER A 144 -6.73 -12.42 -24.71
C SER A 144 -6.78 -13.80 -24.05
N PRO A 145 -7.94 -14.52 -24.09
CA PRO A 145 -8.03 -15.89 -23.61
C PRO A 145 -7.00 -16.82 -24.25
N SER A 146 -6.76 -16.68 -25.56
CA SER A 146 -5.78 -17.50 -26.29
C SER A 146 -4.34 -17.26 -25.84
N ASP A 147 -3.96 -16.00 -25.59
CA ASP A 147 -2.61 -15.69 -25.14
C ASP A 147 -2.40 -16.06 -23.68
N LEU A 148 -3.42 -15.88 -22.82
CA LEU A 148 -3.37 -16.36 -21.45
C LEU A 148 -3.23 -17.89 -21.39
N LYS A 149 -3.98 -18.61 -22.24
CA LYS A 149 -3.85 -20.07 -22.33
C LYS A 149 -2.43 -20.49 -22.72
N LYS A 150 -1.81 -19.85 -23.72
CA LYS A 150 -0.41 -20.09 -24.07
C LYS A 150 0.55 -19.86 -22.92
N LEU A 151 0.35 -18.78 -22.14
CA LEU A 151 1.15 -18.51 -20.95
C LEU A 151 1.02 -19.64 -19.91
N ILE A 152 -0.21 -20.09 -19.64
CA ILE A 152 -0.46 -21.22 -18.71
C ILE A 152 0.22 -22.49 -19.21
N ASP A 153 0.02 -22.86 -20.48
CA ASP A 153 0.56 -24.08 -21.08
C ASP A 153 2.09 -24.08 -21.15
N SER A 154 2.71 -22.91 -21.26
CA SER A 154 4.18 -22.80 -21.26
C SER A 154 4.83 -23.13 -19.92
N GLY A 155 4.04 -23.17 -18.83
CA GLY A 155 4.55 -23.39 -17.48
C GLY A 155 5.38 -22.21 -16.94
N ALA A 156 5.32 -21.03 -17.57
CA ALA A 156 6.01 -19.81 -17.13
C ALA A 156 5.64 -19.46 -15.67
N LYS A 157 6.59 -18.93 -14.92
CA LYS A 157 6.44 -18.60 -13.49
C LYS A 157 6.54 -17.11 -13.19
N ASP A 158 6.60 -16.28 -14.23
CA ASP A 158 6.78 -14.84 -14.15
C ASP A 158 5.46 -14.04 -14.08
N PHE A 159 4.32 -14.72 -13.96
CA PHE A 159 2.99 -14.11 -13.79
C PHE A 159 2.19 -14.76 -12.66
N VAL A 160 1.13 -14.08 -12.23
CA VAL A 160 0.10 -14.57 -11.30
C VAL A 160 -1.26 -14.19 -11.88
N ILE A 161 -2.17 -15.15 -11.95
CA ILE A 161 -3.58 -14.94 -12.34
C ILE A 161 -4.40 -14.75 -11.08
N VAL A 162 -5.21 -13.70 -11.03
CA VAL A 162 -6.02 -13.37 -9.86
C VAL A 162 -7.48 -13.23 -10.26
N ASP A 163 -8.29 -14.14 -9.73
CA ASP A 163 -9.74 -14.04 -9.78
C ASP A 163 -10.24 -13.06 -8.70
N VAL A 164 -10.82 -11.96 -9.11
CA VAL A 164 -11.39 -10.98 -8.17
C VAL A 164 -12.91 -11.12 -8.01
N ARG A 165 -13.47 -12.24 -8.44
CA ARG A 165 -14.86 -12.60 -8.15
C ARG A 165 -14.98 -13.11 -6.71
N ASP A 166 -16.21 -13.31 -6.27
CA ASP A 166 -16.49 -13.83 -4.94
C ASP A 166 -16.02 -15.29 -4.81
N GLU A 167 -15.76 -15.74 -3.61
CA GLU A 167 -15.27 -17.11 -3.34
C GLU A 167 -16.22 -18.19 -3.88
N THR A 168 -17.54 -17.94 -3.88
CA THR A 168 -18.54 -18.86 -4.44
C THR A 168 -18.37 -18.99 -5.95
N GLU A 169 -18.27 -17.87 -6.68
CA GLU A 169 -18.04 -17.86 -8.11
C GLU A 169 -16.71 -18.55 -8.51
N TYR A 170 -15.67 -18.36 -7.67
CA TYR A 170 -14.38 -19.02 -7.87
C TYR A 170 -14.49 -20.53 -7.75
N LYS A 171 -15.18 -21.03 -6.71
CA LYS A 171 -15.40 -22.47 -6.48
C LYS A 171 -16.28 -23.15 -7.54
N GLU A 172 -17.19 -22.40 -8.17
CA GLU A 172 -18.01 -22.88 -9.27
C GLU A 172 -17.23 -23.05 -10.59
N GLY A 173 -16.02 -22.51 -10.66
CA GLY A 173 -15.11 -22.66 -11.79
C GLY A 173 -14.30 -21.40 -12.04
N HIS A 174 -13.00 -21.59 -12.28
CA HIS A 174 -12.03 -20.51 -12.45
C HIS A 174 -11.01 -20.81 -13.54
N ILE A 175 -10.25 -19.81 -13.97
CA ILE A 175 -9.13 -20.00 -14.91
C ILE A 175 -8.05 -20.80 -14.23
N PRO A 176 -7.49 -21.87 -14.89
CA PRO A 176 -6.47 -22.72 -14.29
C PRO A 176 -5.31 -21.95 -13.66
N SER A 177 -4.87 -22.43 -12.49
CA SER A 177 -3.82 -21.81 -11.66
C SER A 177 -4.09 -20.41 -11.12
N ALA A 178 -5.31 -19.89 -11.25
CA ALA A 178 -5.68 -18.63 -10.62
C ALA A 178 -5.77 -18.74 -9.10
N ILE A 179 -5.43 -17.66 -8.40
CA ILE A 179 -5.74 -17.50 -6.98
C ILE A 179 -6.93 -16.56 -6.81
N ASN A 180 -7.73 -16.77 -5.77
CA ASN A 180 -8.86 -15.91 -5.50
C ASN A 180 -8.52 -14.81 -4.48
N ILE A 181 -8.73 -13.56 -4.87
CA ILE A 181 -8.69 -12.39 -3.98
C ILE A 181 -9.90 -11.52 -4.31
N PRO A 182 -11.02 -11.65 -3.60
CA PRO A 182 -12.24 -10.91 -3.86
C PRO A 182 -12.05 -9.40 -3.90
N ALA A 183 -12.74 -8.74 -4.83
CA ALA A 183 -12.60 -7.30 -5.10
C ALA A 183 -12.89 -6.43 -3.87
N GLU A 184 -13.79 -6.85 -2.97
CA GLU A 184 -14.17 -6.12 -1.75
C GLU A 184 -13.08 -6.04 -0.67
N SER A 185 -12.07 -6.91 -0.74
CA SER A 185 -10.94 -6.94 0.19
C SER A 185 -9.58 -6.90 -0.53
N PHE A 186 -9.61 -6.54 -1.82
CA PHE A 186 -8.46 -6.67 -2.70
C PHE A 186 -7.26 -5.82 -2.26
N ALA A 187 -7.48 -4.57 -1.84
CA ALA A 187 -6.38 -3.67 -1.50
C ALA A 187 -5.54 -4.20 -0.33
N LEU A 188 -6.18 -4.80 0.68
CA LEU A 188 -5.49 -5.39 1.83
C LEU A 188 -4.89 -6.74 1.47
N LYS A 189 -5.68 -7.65 0.89
CA LYS A 189 -5.25 -9.03 0.60
C LYS A 189 -4.25 -9.13 -0.55
N SER A 190 -4.16 -8.12 -1.44
CA SER A 190 -3.20 -8.11 -2.56
C SER A 190 -1.73 -8.02 -2.12
N GLU A 191 -1.44 -7.82 -0.84
CA GLU A 191 -0.06 -7.80 -0.32
C GLU A 191 0.69 -9.13 -0.53
N VAL A 192 -0.01 -10.24 -0.68
CA VAL A 192 0.61 -11.54 -0.99
C VAL A 192 1.16 -11.59 -2.42
N LEU A 193 0.72 -10.69 -3.31
CA LEU A 193 1.13 -10.68 -4.70
C LEU A 193 2.58 -10.19 -4.84
N PRO A 194 3.43 -10.92 -5.59
CA PRO A 194 4.80 -10.55 -5.84
C PRO A 194 4.89 -9.37 -6.83
N LYS A 195 5.65 -8.33 -6.49
CA LYS A 195 5.79 -7.14 -7.36
C LYS A 195 6.66 -7.38 -8.60
N GLU A 196 7.52 -8.35 -8.55
CA GLU A 196 8.42 -8.74 -9.65
C GLU A 196 7.72 -9.53 -10.75
N LYS A 197 6.49 -10.00 -10.52
CA LYS A 197 5.71 -10.75 -11.51
C LYS A 197 4.63 -9.90 -12.17
N LYS A 198 4.22 -10.29 -13.38
CA LYS A 198 3.04 -9.75 -14.03
C LYS A 198 1.78 -10.21 -13.32
N ILE A 199 0.93 -9.29 -12.89
CA ILE A 199 -0.36 -9.62 -12.27
C ILE A 199 -1.48 -9.50 -13.30
N ILE A 200 -2.17 -10.60 -13.55
CA ILE A 200 -3.29 -10.67 -14.50
C ILE A 200 -4.58 -10.82 -13.69
N VAL A 201 -5.35 -9.75 -13.57
CA VAL A 201 -6.61 -9.75 -12.83
C VAL A 201 -7.79 -10.03 -13.75
N TYR A 202 -8.79 -10.78 -13.26
CA TYR A 202 -10.02 -10.97 -14.01
C TYR A 202 -11.27 -11.02 -13.13
N CYS A 203 -12.39 -10.67 -13.71
CA CYS A 203 -13.72 -10.99 -13.22
C CYS A 203 -14.62 -11.37 -14.40
N ASN A 204 -15.92 -11.48 -14.20
CA ASN A 204 -16.82 -11.93 -15.27
C ASN A 204 -16.87 -10.95 -16.46
N THR A 205 -17.16 -9.67 -16.20
CA THR A 205 -17.47 -8.66 -17.24
C THR A 205 -16.58 -7.43 -17.22
N GLY A 206 -15.55 -7.39 -16.37
CA GLY A 206 -14.53 -6.33 -16.35
C GLY A 206 -14.62 -5.30 -15.23
N GLY A 207 -15.78 -5.06 -14.62
CA GLY A 207 -15.94 -4.01 -13.61
C GLY A 207 -15.08 -4.22 -12.35
N ARG A 208 -15.20 -5.36 -11.68
CA ARG A 208 -14.42 -5.72 -10.50
C ARG A 208 -12.91 -5.79 -10.81
N SER A 209 -12.54 -6.38 -11.93
CA SER A 209 -11.13 -6.49 -12.32
C SER A 209 -10.54 -5.13 -12.76
N TYR A 210 -11.34 -4.20 -13.29
CA TYR A 210 -10.91 -2.82 -13.52
C TYR A 210 -10.57 -2.10 -12.20
N MET A 211 -11.40 -2.26 -11.18
CA MET A 211 -11.12 -1.68 -9.86
C MET A 211 -9.86 -2.29 -9.23
N ALA A 212 -9.66 -3.60 -9.34
CA ALA A 212 -8.45 -4.27 -8.87
C ALA A 212 -7.20 -3.78 -9.65
N TYR A 213 -7.30 -3.61 -10.96
CA TYR A 213 -6.23 -3.05 -11.80
C TYR A 213 -5.82 -1.65 -11.31
N ARG A 214 -6.79 -0.75 -11.08
CA ARG A 214 -6.52 0.59 -10.52
C ARG A 214 -5.85 0.53 -9.15
N LYS A 215 -6.27 -0.38 -8.28
CA LYS A 215 -5.65 -0.56 -6.96
C LYS A 215 -4.20 -1.03 -7.06
N LEU A 216 -3.91 -1.98 -7.95
CA LEU A 216 -2.53 -2.43 -8.21
C LEU A 216 -1.65 -1.29 -8.73
N MET A 217 -2.18 -0.42 -9.60
CA MET A 217 -1.46 0.79 -10.02
C MET A 217 -1.13 1.70 -8.83
N LYS A 218 -2.10 1.99 -7.96
CA LYS A 218 -1.90 2.80 -6.73
C LYS A 218 -0.90 2.15 -5.77
N LEU A 219 -0.87 0.83 -5.73
CA LEU A 219 0.10 0.04 -4.95
C LEU A 219 1.47 -0.08 -5.64
N ALA A 220 1.65 0.60 -6.79
CA ALA A 220 2.87 0.62 -7.58
C ALA A 220 3.35 -0.76 -8.04
N TYR A 221 2.43 -1.60 -8.54
CA TYR A 221 2.77 -2.81 -9.27
C TYR A 221 3.19 -2.44 -10.68
N PRO A 222 4.38 -2.85 -11.16
CA PRO A 222 4.94 -2.36 -12.42
C PRO A 222 4.35 -3.06 -13.66
N SER A 223 3.79 -4.26 -13.52
CA SER A 223 3.29 -5.05 -14.63
C SER A 223 1.91 -5.63 -14.28
N ILE A 224 0.86 -5.07 -14.89
CA ILE A 224 -0.53 -5.43 -14.63
C ILE A 224 -1.23 -5.64 -15.96
N ALA A 225 -2.12 -6.64 -16.01
CA ALA A 225 -3.01 -6.84 -17.15
C ALA A 225 -4.39 -7.29 -16.67
N GLN A 226 -5.37 -7.24 -17.58
CA GLN A 226 -6.74 -7.65 -17.33
C GLN A 226 -7.18 -8.66 -18.41
N THR A 227 -7.96 -9.66 -17.99
CA THR A 227 -8.72 -10.54 -18.89
C THR A 227 -10.15 -10.68 -18.38
N LEU A 228 -11.04 -11.31 -19.17
CA LEU A 228 -12.46 -11.48 -18.81
C LEU A 228 -12.81 -12.96 -18.77
N TYR A 229 -13.46 -13.40 -17.69
CA TYR A 229 -13.91 -14.79 -17.54
C TYR A 229 -15.03 -15.15 -18.51
N ALA A 230 -15.89 -14.19 -18.86
CA ALA A 230 -16.92 -14.39 -19.89
C ALA A 230 -16.28 -14.76 -21.24
N GLU A 231 -15.26 -14.02 -21.68
CA GLU A 231 -14.53 -14.30 -22.92
C GLU A 231 -13.76 -15.63 -22.85
N TRP A 232 -13.20 -15.97 -21.69
CA TRP A 232 -12.54 -17.26 -21.45
C TRP A 232 -13.50 -18.44 -21.67
N LYS A 233 -14.73 -18.33 -21.12
CA LYS A 233 -15.78 -19.34 -21.29
C LYS A 233 -16.32 -19.41 -22.72
N GLU A 234 -16.54 -18.26 -23.37
CA GLU A 234 -16.99 -18.17 -24.75
C GLU A 234 -15.99 -18.84 -25.71
N ALA A 235 -14.68 -18.66 -25.44
CA ALA A 235 -13.61 -19.33 -26.17
C ALA A 235 -13.45 -20.82 -25.80
N LYS A 236 -14.33 -21.39 -24.97
CA LYS A 236 -14.32 -22.79 -24.49
C LYS A 236 -13.00 -23.22 -23.91
N MET A 237 -12.32 -22.31 -23.21
CA MET A 237 -11.04 -22.59 -22.53
C MET A 237 -11.26 -23.44 -21.27
N PRO A 238 -10.24 -24.22 -20.82
CA PRO A 238 -10.34 -25.05 -19.63
C PRO A 238 -10.69 -24.25 -18.37
N VAL A 239 -11.43 -24.89 -17.46
CA VAL A 239 -11.71 -24.34 -16.11
C VAL A 239 -11.34 -25.38 -15.06
N GLU A 240 -10.86 -24.93 -13.91
CA GLU A 240 -10.69 -25.69 -12.67
C GLU A 240 -11.86 -25.41 -11.73
N MET A 241 -12.18 -26.38 -10.86
CA MET A 241 -13.26 -26.30 -9.86
C MET A 241 -12.69 -26.43 -8.45
#